data_14143847381b7de4c86d09993e0963eb
#
_entry.id   14143847381b7de4c86d09993e0963eb
#
_cell.length_a   1.000
_cell.length_b   1.000
_cell.length_c   1.000
_cell.angle_alpha   90.00
_cell.angle_beta   90.00
_cell.angle_gamma   90.00
#
_symmetry.space_group_name_H-M   'P 1'
#
loop_
_entity.id
_entity.type
_entity.pdbx_description
1 polymer ?
#
loop_
_entity_poly.entity_id
_entity_poly.type
_entity_poly.pdbx_seq_one_letter_code
_entity_poly.pdbx_strand_id
1 'polypeptide(L)'
;MKYIKDGASYIVRIDRGEEVLDKLNEFIKETDIKAATVTGIGASSEVELGVYSVKKREYIKNKYEGEFEILSLIGNITQDAGDAYIHLHIMISDGLVQGTGVTVGGHLNKCIISGTCELRIDECENGYQRKIDDETGIKIIDI
;
A
#
# COMPACT_ATOMS: atom_id res chain seq x y z
N MET A 1 7.78 -0.64 -13.45
CA MET A 1 8.38 -0.07 -12.21
C MET A 1 9.86 0.17 -12.40
N LYS A 2 10.40 1.23 -11.80
CA LYS A 2 11.86 1.54 -11.74
C LYS A 2 12.17 2.06 -10.34
N TYR A 3 13.40 1.82 -9.87
CA TYR A 3 13.81 2.34 -8.57
C TYR A 3 15.31 2.66 -8.53
N ILE A 4 15.70 3.52 -7.60
CA ILE A 4 17.08 3.84 -7.24
C ILE A 4 17.26 3.72 -5.74
N LYS A 5 18.43 3.22 -5.30
CA LYS A 5 18.80 3.18 -3.89
C LYS A 5 19.44 4.50 -3.48
N ASP A 6 19.02 5.04 -2.35
CA ASP A 6 19.53 6.28 -1.74
C ASP A 6 19.80 6.03 -0.24
N GLY A 7 21.00 5.62 0.08
CA GLY A 7 21.36 5.20 1.45
C GLY A 7 20.57 3.97 1.91
N ALA A 8 19.83 4.10 3.01
CA ALA A 8 18.90 3.11 3.52
C ALA A 8 17.49 3.23 2.92
N SER A 9 17.31 4.12 1.95
CA SER A 9 16.02 4.37 1.31
C SER A 9 16.04 3.96 -0.15
N TYR A 10 14.85 3.83 -0.73
CA TYR A 10 14.64 3.68 -2.16
C TYR A 10 13.61 4.68 -2.64
N ILE A 11 13.86 5.26 -3.80
CA ILE A 11 12.87 6.02 -4.56
C ILE A 11 12.35 5.08 -5.64
N VAL A 12 11.07 4.77 -5.60
CA VAL A 12 10.42 3.81 -6.49
C VAL A 12 9.36 4.53 -7.30
N ARG A 13 9.38 4.31 -8.63
CA ARG A 13 8.32 4.79 -9.52
C ARG A 13 7.60 3.59 -10.13
N ILE A 14 6.30 3.53 -9.91
CA ILE A 14 5.39 2.59 -10.55
C ILE A 14 4.76 3.31 -11.74
N ASP A 15 4.85 2.71 -12.91
CA ASP A 15 4.44 3.32 -14.16
C ASP A 15 2.96 3.04 -14.46
N ARG A 16 2.40 3.79 -15.41
CA ARG A 16 1.00 3.66 -15.84
C ARG A 16 0.65 2.22 -16.22
N GLY A 17 -0.52 1.75 -15.76
CA GLY A 17 -1.05 0.41 -16.02
C GLY A 17 -0.51 -0.68 -15.11
N GLU A 18 0.47 -0.38 -14.26
CA GLU A 18 1.00 -1.32 -13.28
C GLU A 18 0.14 -1.33 -12.00
N GLU A 19 0.11 -2.48 -11.31
CA GLU A 19 -0.57 -2.68 -10.03
C GLU A 19 0.42 -2.49 -8.88
N VAL A 20 0.04 -1.68 -7.88
CA VAL A 20 0.94 -1.25 -6.80
C VAL A 20 1.46 -2.42 -5.96
N LEU A 21 0.58 -3.31 -5.50
CA LEU A 21 0.98 -4.42 -4.62
C LEU A 21 1.82 -5.46 -5.37
N ASP A 22 1.50 -5.73 -6.64
CA ASP A 22 2.28 -6.63 -7.49
C ASP A 22 3.70 -6.09 -7.67
N LYS A 23 3.84 -4.78 -7.96
CA LYS A 23 5.15 -4.15 -8.14
C LYS A 23 5.95 -4.05 -6.85
N LEU A 24 5.29 -3.83 -5.72
CA LEU A 24 5.97 -3.89 -4.42
C LEU A 24 6.44 -5.32 -4.08
N ASN A 25 5.66 -6.34 -4.42
CA ASN A 25 6.10 -7.73 -4.26
C ASN A 25 7.31 -8.07 -5.14
N GLU A 26 7.35 -7.58 -6.39
CA GLU A 26 8.52 -7.70 -7.27
C GLU A 26 9.73 -6.99 -6.65
N PHE A 27 9.56 -5.73 -6.21
CA PHE A 27 10.60 -4.93 -5.57
C PHE A 27 11.20 -5.62 -4.33
N ILE A 28 10.34 -6.16 -3.44
CA ILE A 28 10.78 -6.88 -2.23
C ILE A 28 11.62 -8.11 -2.59
N LYS A 29 11.20 -8.89 -3.62
CA LYS A 29 11.97 -10.05 -4.09
C LYS A 29 13.33 -9.68 -4.67
N GLU A 30 13.42 -8.55 -5.39
CA GLU A 30 14.67 -8.10 -5.99
C GLU A 30 15.63 -7.52 -4.96
N THR A 31 15.14 -6.85 -3.92
CA THR A 31 15.96 -6.14 -2.92
C THR A 31 16.19 -6.93 -1.64
N ASP A 32 15.43 -7.99 -1.40
CA ASP A 32 15.43 -8.81 -0.16
C ASP A 32 15.12 -8.03 1.12
N ILE A 33 14.42 -6.87 1.00
CA ILE A 33 13.98 -6.07 2.14
C ILE A 33 13.07 -6.89 3.06
N LYS A 34 13.36 -6.90 4.36
CA LYS A 34 12.59 -7.64 5.38
C LYS A 34 11.58 -6.75 6.12
N ALA A 35 11.92 -5.47 6.29
CA ALA A 35 11.02 -4.48 6.87
C ALA A 35 11.33 -3.09 6.33
N ALA A 36 10.27 -2.30 6.11
CA ALA A 36 10.40 -0.92 5.66
C ALA A 36 9.15 -0.12 6.00
N THR A 37 9.28 1.21 6.04
CA THR A 37 8.15 2.12 5.92
C THR A 37 7.97 2.53 4.45
N VAL A 38 6.73 2.79 4.05
CA VAL A 38 6.37 3.19 2.68
C VAL A 38 5.56 4.47 2.75
N THR A 39 5.93 5.45 1.94
CA THR A 39 5.14 6.68 1.74
C THR A 39 5.11 7.03 0.26
N GLY A 40 4.03 7.62 -0.21
CA GLY A 40 3.96 8.02 -1.61
C GLY A 40 2.70 8.76 -2.01
N ILE A 41 2.73 9.22 -3.27
CA ILE A 41 1.64 9.92 -3.96
C ILE A 41 1.58 9.44 -5.41
N GLY A 42 0.52 9.77 -6.12
CA GLY A 42 0.40 9.40 -7.54
C GLY A 42 -1.00 9.63 -8.09
N ALA A 43 -1.31 8.92 -9.18
CA ALA A 43 -2.64 8.92 -9.78
C ALA A 43 -3.07 7.50 -10.16
N SER A 44 -4.35 7.18 -9.95
CA SER A 44 -4.89 5.84 -10.18
C SER A 44 -6.18 5.86 -11.02
N SER A 45 -6.45 4.74 -11.69
CA SER A 45 -7.70 4.53 -12.47
C SER A 45 -8.62 3.48 -11.84
N GLU A 46 -8.09 2.63 -10.97
CA GLU A 46 -8.86 1.60 -10.27
C GLU A 46 -8.26 1.40 -8.89
N VAL A 47 -9.09 1.46 -7.84
CA VAL A 47 -8.68 1.22 -6.47
C VAL A 47 -9.70 0.34 -5.77
N GLU A 48 -9.25 -0.73 -5.10
CA GLU A 48 -10.05 -1.51 -4.17
C GLU A 48 -9.58 -1.21 -2.74
N LEU A 49 -10.49 -0.67 -1.95
CA LEU A 49 -10.29 -0.34 -0.54
C LEU A 49 -11.02 -1.31 0.36
N GLY A 50 -10.45 -1.55 1.52
CA GLY A 50 -11.08 -2.37 2.53
C GLY A 50 -11.07 -1.76 3.92
N VAL A 51 -12.00 -2.24 4.75
CA VAL A 51 -12.04 -1.99 6.17
C VAL A 51 -12.45 -3.27 6.90
N TYR A 52 -11.72 -3.62 7.94
CA TYR A 52 -12.07 -4.74 8.80
C TYR A 52 -12.98 -4.27 9.93
N SER A 53 -14.19 -4.85 10.01
CA SER A 53 -15.11 -4.63 11.12
C SER A 53 -14.78 -5.58 12.25
N VAL A 54 -14.08 -5.12 13.29
CA VAL A 54 -13.75 -5.92 14.48
C VAL A 54 -15.01 -6.48 15.15
N LYS A 55 -16.06 -5.67 15.24
CA LYS A 55 -17.35 -6.06 15.85
C LYS A 55 -18.03 -7.22 15.12
N LYS A 56 -18.01 -7.20 13.78
CA LYS A 56 -18.65 -8.23 12.94
C LYS A 56 -17.69 -9.36 12.56
N ARG A 57 -16.38 -9.14 12.74
CA ARG A 57 -15.29 -10.01 12.26
C ARG A 57 -15.38 -10.27 10.76
N GLU A 58 -15.74 -9.23 9.99
CA GLU A 58 -15.86 -9.29 8.55
C GLU A 58 -15.03 -8.20 7.87
N TYR A 59 -14.56 -8.49 6.69
CA TYR A 59 -13.80 -7.56 5.86
C TYR A 59 -14.70 -7.05 4.72
N ILE A 60 -14.91 -5.73 4.71
CA ILE A 60 -15.77 -5.04 3.73
C ILE A 60 -14.87 -4.39 2.70
N LYS A 61 -15.16 -4.62 1.42
CA LYS A 61 -14.42 -4.05 0.29
C LYS A 61 -15.31 -3.19 -0.58
N ASN A 62 -14.72 -2.10 -1.12
CA ASN A 62 -15.34 -1.25 -2.10
C ASN A 62 -14.37 -1.00 -3.25
N LYS A 63 -14.87 -1.05 -4.48
CA LYS A 63 -14.13 -0.75 -5.69
C LYS A 63 -14.49 0.64 -6.21
N TYR A 64 -13.47 1.38 -6.63
CA TYR A 64 -13.58 2.70 -7.24
C TYR A 64 -12.91 2.67 -8.60
N GLU A 65 -13.60 3.13 -9.63
CA GLU A 65 -13.10 3.23 -11.00
C GLU A 65 -13.27 4.69 -11.49
N GLY A 66 -12.24 5.24 -12.11
CA GLY A 66 -12.22 6.62 -12.59
C GLY A 66 -10.83 7.22 -12.57
N GLU A 67 -10.75 8.54 -12.59
CA GLU A 67 -9.49 9.27 -12.49
C GLU A 67 -9.35 9.82 -11.08
N PHE A 68 -8.37 9.33 -10.34
CA PHE A 68 -8.14 9.70 -8.94
C PHE A 68 -6.71 10.15 -8.74
N GLU A 69 -6.54 11.21 -7.94
CA GLU A 69 -5.27 11.53 -7.30
C GLU A 69 -5.08 10.65 -6.07
N ILE A 70 -3.89 10.06 -5.93
CA ILE A 70 -3.46 9.41 -4.69
C ILE A 70 -2.86 10.50 -3.80
N LEU A 71 -3.66 10.99 -2.85
CA LEU A 71 -3.26 12.06 -1.92
C LEU A 71 -2.27 11.58 -0.87
N SER A 72 -2.35 10.30 -0.52
CA SER A 72 -1.46 9.64 0.43
C SER A 72 -1.52 8.13 0.23
N LEU A 73 -0.37 7.51 0.14
CA LEU A 73 -0.17 6.08 0.24
C LEU A 73 0.88 5.85 1.31
N ILE A 74 0.50 5.20 2.42
CA ILE A 74 1.38 5.03 3.58
C ILE A 74 1.23 3.63 4.17
N GLY A 75 2.30 3.14 4.79
CA GLY A 75 2.25 1.89 5.53
C GLY A 75 3.61 1.27 5.77
N ASN A 76 3.64 -0.05 5.82
CA ASN A 76 4.85 -0.79 6.13
C ASN A 76 4.93 -2.12 5.39
N ILE A 77 6.15 -2.58 5.25
CA ILE A 77 6.52 -3.94 4.84
C ILE A 77 7.06 -4.63 6.09
N THR A 78 6.59 -5.83 6.36
CA THR A 78 7.00 -6.68 7.50
C THR A 78 7.03 -8.13 7.05
N GLN A 79 7.19 -9.09 7.96
CA GLN A 79 7.20 -10.52 7.66
C GLN A 79 6.01 -11.22 8.33
N ASP A 80 5.48 -12.25 7.66
CA ASP A 80 4.47 -13.15 8.20
C ASP A 80 4.83 -14.59 7.81
N ALA A 81 5.21 -15.40 8.78
CA ALA A 81 5.65 -16.79 8.58
C ALA A 81 6.77 -16.96 7.53
N GLY A 82 7.63 -15.96 7.37
CA GLY A 82 8.76 -15.96 6.43
C GLY A 82 8.48 -15.30 5.09
N ASP A 83 7.24 -14.99 4.79
CA ASP A 83 6.83 -14.24 3.60
C ASP A 83 6.72 -12.74 3.90
N ALA A 84 6.89 -11.92 2.87
CA ALA A 84 6.67 -10.48 2.99
C ALA A 84 5.19 -10.17 3.23
N TYR A 85 4.92 -9.30 4.17
CA TYR A 85 3.58 -8.78 4.46
C TYR A 85 3.53 -7.28 4.21
N ILE A 86 2.82 -6.88 3.16
CA ILE A 86 2.63 -5.48 2.78
C ILE A 86 1.34 -4.97 3.44
N HIS A 87 1.45 -3.95 4.28
CA HIS A 87 0.31 -3.31 4.93
C HIS A 87 0.27 -1.83 4.57
N LEU A 88 -0.60 -1.48 3.63
CA LEU A 88 -0.73 -0.12 3.13
C LEU A 88 -2.16 0.40 3.31
N HIS A 89 -2.24 1.67 3.64
CA HIS A 89 -3.45 2.46 3.53
C HIS A 89 -3.25 3.51 2.42
N ILE A 90 -4.34 3.84 1.75
CA ILE A 90 -4.36 4.83 0.68
C ILE A 90 -5.53 5.79 0.87
N MET A 91 -5.33 7.03 0.51
CA MET A 91 -6.39 8.02 0.37
C MET A 91 -6.38 8.55 -1.06
N ILE A 92 -7.53 8.46 -1.72
CA ILE A 92 -7.74 8.93 -3.09
C ILE A 92 -8.82 10.00 -3.15
N SER A 93 -8.71 10.88 -4.12
CA SER A 93 -9.73 11.89 -4.44
C SER A 93 -9.94 11.98 -5.94
N ASP A 94 -11.19 12.13 -6.39
CA ASP A 94 -11.49 12.46 -7.78
C ASP A 94 -11.25 13.95 -8.10
N GLY A 95 -10.94 14.72 -7.07
CA GLY A 95 -10.61 16.13 -7.18
C GLY A 95 -11.63 16.91 -8.01
N LEU A 96 -11.09 17.59 -9.04
CA LEU A 96 -11.90 18.39 -9.97
C LEU A 96 -12.30 17.63 -11.25
N VAL A 97 -11.71 16.46 -11.50
CA VAL A 97 -11.84 15.76 -12.80
C VAL A 97 -13.26 15.24 -13.00
N GLN A 98 -13.81 14.56 -12.00
CA GLN A 98 -15.18 14.06 -12.05
C GLN A 98 -16.19 15.02 -11.40
N GLY A 99 -15.70 16.05 -10.73
CA GLY A 99 -16.52 17.10 -10.14
C GLY A 99 -17.36 16.68 -8.93
N THR A 100 -17.17 15.46 -8.40
CA THR A 100 -17.92 14.96 -7.24
C THR A 100 -17.30 15.37 -5.92
N GLY A 101 -15.99 15.69 -5.92
CA GLY A 101 -15.23 16.04 -4.72
C GLY A 101 -15.11 14.89 -3.73
N VAL A 102 -15.33 13.65 -4.18
CA VAL A 102 -15.24 12.47 -3.32
C VAL A 102 -13.80 12.23 -2.93
N THR A 103 -13.58 12.12 -1.61
CA THR A 103 -12.32 11.67 -1.02
C THR A 103 -12.61 10.46 -0.15
N VAL A 104 -11.94 9.36 -0.43
CA VAL A 104 -12.10 8.10 0.31
C VAL A 104 -10.74 7.51 0.66
N GLY A 105 -10.71 6.69 1.70
CA GLY A 105 -9.48 6.03 2.11
C GLY A 105 -9.77 4.74 2.88
N GLY A 106 -8.77 3.88 2.96
CA GLY A 106 -8.84 2.62 3.66
C GLY A 106 -7.62 1.75 3.43
N HIS A 107 -7.71 0.50 3.86
CA HIS A 107 -6.69 -0.51 3.58
C HIS A 107 -6.65 -0.82 2.09
N LEU A 108 -5.45 -0.80 1.52
CA LEU A 108 -5.24 -1.03 0.10
C LEU A 108 -5.31 -2.53 -0.23
N ASN A 109 -6.20 -2.90 -1.15
CA ASN A 109 -6.29 -4.25 -1.69
C ASN A 109 -5.85 -4.34 -3.16
N LYS A 110 -6.03 -3.25 -3.91
CA LYS A 110 -5.61 -3.13 -5.30
C LYS A 110 -5.50 -1.66 -5.69
N CYS A 111 -4.51 -1.31 -6.52
CA CYS A 111 -4.42 0.01 -7.11
C CYS A 111 -3.74 -0.05 -8.48
N ILE A 112 -4.46 0.30 -9.55
CA ILE A 112 -3.92 0.42 -10.90
C ILE A 112 -3.56 1.88 -11.17
N ILE A 113 -2.31 2.12 -11.56
CA ILE A 113 -1.79 3.46 -11.81
C ILE A 113 -2.26 4.00 -13.16
N SER A 114 -2.79 5.23 -13.16
CA SER A 114 -3.24 5.92 -14.38
C SER A 114 -2.19 6.87 -14.97
N GLY A 115 -1.33 7.44 -14.13
CA GLY A 115 -0.22 8.31 -14.49
C GLY A 115 1.11 7.75 -13.98
N THR A 116 1.47 8.13 -12.78
CA THR A 116 2.64 7.62 -12.04
C THR A 116 2.26 7.40 -10.58
N CYS A 117 3.00 6.52 -9.89
CA CYS A 117 3.01 6.47 -8.43
C CYS A 117 4.46 6.52 -7.97
N GLU A 118 4.77 7.48 -7.14
CA GLU A 118 6.12 7.76 -6.65
C GLU A 118 6.16 7.46 -5.15
N LEU A 119 7.00 6.48 -4.79
CA LEU A 119 7.13 6.01 -3.43
C LEU A 119 8.53 6.28 -2.89
N ARG A 120 8.59 6.62 -1.61
CA ARG A 120 9.77 6.48 -0.80
C ARG A 120 9.60 5.25 0.09
N ILE A 121 10.60 4.38 0.08
CA ILE A 121 10.65 3.17 0.90
C ILE A 121 11.91 3.26 1.76
N ASP A 122 11.72 3.41 3.08
CA ASP A 122 12.81 3.51 4.05
C ASP A 122 12.99 2.16 4.73
N GLU A 123 14.12 1.48 4.43
CA GLU A 123 14.47 0.17 4.95
C GLU A 123 14.76 0.25 6.46
N CYS A 124 14.20 -0.67 7.23
CA CYS A 124 14.48 -0.82 8.65
C CYS A 124 15.62 -1.83 8.86
N GLU A 125 16.47 -1.60 9.89
CA GLU A 125 17.59 -2.49 10.20
C GLU A 125 17.16 -3.92 10.57
N ASN A 126 16.02 -4.04 11.24
CA ASN A 126 15.50 -5.32 11.71
C ASN A 126 14.21 -5.70 10.97
N GLY A 127 14.07 -6.99 10.69
CA GLY A 127 12.80 -7.54 10.25
C GLY A 127 11.80 -7.62 11.41
N TYR A 128 10.54 -7.31 11.15
CA TYR A 128 9.46 -7.42 12.13
C TYR A 128 8.50 -8.51 11.70
N GLN A 129 8.15 -9.40 12.64
CA GLN A 129 7.17 -10.46 12.41
C GLN A 129 5.76 -9.98 12.75
N ARG A 130 4.77 -10.69 12.23
CA ARG A 130 3.37 -10.50 12.60
C ARG A 130 2.85 -11.69 13.38
N LYS A 131 1.87 -11.42 14.24
CA LYS A 131 1.07 -12.42 14.92
C LYS A 131 -0.42 -12.09 14.81
N ILE A 132 -1.27 -13.10 14.97
CA ILE A 132 -2.71 -12.89 15.10
C ILE A 132 -2.98 -12.38 16.52
N ASP A 133 -3.70 -11.27 16.62
CA ASP A 133 -4.22 -10.77 17.88
C ASP A 133 -5.54 -11.50 18.21
N ASP A 134 -5.58 -12.20 19.33
CA ASP A 134 -6.71 -13.05 19.72
C ASP A 134 -7.99 -12.24 19.98
N GLU A 135 -7.85 -10.99 20.42
CA GLU A 135 -8.99 -10.12 20.71
C GLU A 135 -9.68 -9.64 19.44
N THR A 136 -8.92 -9.13 18.49
CA THR A 136 -9.43 -8.52 17.26
C THR A 136 -9.47 -9.48 16.07
N GLY A 137 -8.63 -10.51 16.06
CA GLY A 137 -8.48 -11.46 14.96
C GLY A 137 -7.66 -10.92 13.77
N ILE A 138 -7.01 -9.75 13.91
CA ILE A 138 -6.16 -9.17 12.86
C ILE A 138 -4.69 -9.48 13.09
N LYS A 139 -3.91 -9.38 12.02
CA LYS A 139 -2.44 -9.53 12.09
C LYS A 139 -1.82 -8.21 12.53
N ILE A 140 -1.20 -8.20 13.70
CA ILE A 140 -0.46 -7.07 14.28
C ILE A 140 1.04 -7.32 14.25
N ILE A 141 1.84 -6.26 14.37
CA ILE A 141 3.30 -6.40 14.54
C ILE A 141 3.55 -7.04 15.92
N ASP A 142 4.41 -8.07 15.93
CA ASP A 142 4.82 -8.75 17.17
C ASP A 142 5.96 -7.96 17.84
N ILE A 143 5.64 -7.24 18.91
CA ILE A 143 6.54 -6.43 19.74
C ILE A 143 6.32 -6.72 21.22
#